data_3ec4077a53b65d62b3005816577a596b
#
_entry.id   3ec4077a53b65d62b3005816577a596b
#
_cell.length_a   1.000
_cell.length_b   1.000
_cell.length_c   1.000
_cell.angle_alpha   90.00
_cell.angle_beta   90.00
_cell.angle_gamma   90.00
#
_symmetry.space_group_name_H-M   'P 1'
#
loop_
_entity.id
_entity.type
_entity.pdbx_description
1 polymer ?
#
loop_
_entity_poly.entity_id
_entity_poly.type
_entity_poly.pdbx_seq_one_letter_code
_entity_poly.pdbx_strand_id
1 'polypeptide(L)'
;MRFKTLVFASGVDVPGLGVTAVGMAWFLAALFMSRLLFNALTRLFDRRGIGVVWQGVVCAAIAFCGLSVSRYFGVYPPLDLDLSCYIVLLMWVGYTARQSGLEPSVNKPLLFIGAGVAWLVLAALSGLELSSRRVDGFVVATAAALAGSYCVCWVSMALEKLKDVPV
;
A
#
# COMPACT_ATOMS: atom_id res chain seq x y z
N MET A 1 9.91 21.98 16.41
CA MET A 1 10.04 20.78 15.56
C MET A 1 11.32 20.93 14.74
N ARG A 2 12.25 19.96 14.77
CA ARG A 2 13.52 20.10 14.03
C ARG A 2 13.26 19.86 12.55
N PHE A 3 13.84 20.67 11.65
CA PHE A 3 13.68 20.57 10.20
C PHE A 3 13.92 19.15 9.65
N LYS A 4 14.90 18.42 10.22
CA LYS A 4 15.17 17.02 9.90
C LYS A 4 13.96 16.11 10.11
N THR A 5 13.22 16.28 11.21
CA THR A 5 12.02 15.49 11.54
C THR A 5 10.92 15.68 10.50
N LEU A 6 10.77 16.89 9.98
CA LEU A 6 9.82 17.21 8.90
C LEU A 6 10.21 16.55 7.58
N VAL A 7 11.50 16.56 7.22
CA VAL A 7 11.98 16.01 5.94
C VAL A 7 11.92 14.49 5.94
N PHE A 8 12.23 13.85 7.06
CA PHE A 8 12.20 12.38 7.12
C PHE A 8 10.81 11.83 7.39
N ALA A 9 9.92 12.60 8.03
CA ALA A 9 8.53 12.24 8.33
C ALA A 9 8.36 10.78 8.81
N SER A 10 9.34 10.25 9.56
CA SER A 10 9.41 8.83 9.93
C SER A 10 8.32 8.44 10.94
N GLY A 11 7.75 7.25 10.76
CA GLY A 11 6.82 6.62 11.70
C GLY A 11 7.49 6.08 12.97
N VAL A 12 8.82 5.95 12.96
CA VAL A 12 9.63 5.45 14.07
C VAL A 12 10.80 6.39 14.37
N ASP A 13 11.32 6.30 15.59
CA ASP A 13 12.55 7.02 15.95
C ASP A 13 13.73 6.44 15.18
N VAL A 14 14.53 7.31 14.56
CA VAL A 14 15.74 6.91 13.84
C VAL A 14 16.97 7.26 14.67
N PRO A 15 17.58 6.27 15.37
CA PRO A 15 18.79 6.50 16.17
C PRO A 15 19.92 7.02 15.27
N GLY A 16 20.68 7.99 15.77
CA GLY A 16 21.80 8.60 15.04
C GLY A 16 21.45 9.80 14.16
N LEU A 17 20.23 9.93 13.66
CA LEU A 17 19.78 11.11 12.92
C LEU A 17 19.09 12.14 13.81
N GLY A 18 18.75 11.79 15.06
CA GLY A 18 17.98 12.62 15.98
C GLY A 18 16.59 12.95 15.47
N VAL A 19 16.01 12.05 14.68
CA VAL A 19 14.65 12.13 14.15
C VAL A 19 13.74 11.38 15.12
N THR A 20 12.71 12.05 15.62
CA THR A 20 11.66 11.47 16.45
C THR A 20 10.46 11.09 15.58
N ALA A 21 9.72 10.07 16.00
CA ALA A 21 8.48 9.67 15.32
C ALA A 21 7.50 10.85 15.20
N VAL A 22 6.95 11.04 14.02
CA VAL A 22 5.99 12.12 13.69
C VAL A 22 4.54 11.67 13.92
N GLY A 23 4.33 10.53 14.56
CA GLY A 23 3.01 9.94 14.73
C GLY A 23 2.41 9.57 13.38
N MET A 24 1.11 9.81 13.18
CA MET A 24 0.43 9.45 11.92
C MET A 24 0.80 10.34 10.72
N ALA A 25 1.54 11.43 10.89
CA ALA A 25 1.89 12.33 9.79
C ALA A 25 2.81 11.70 8.73
N TRP A 26 3.61 10.68 9.09
CA TRP A 26 4.42 9.92 8.15
C TRP A 26 3.57 9.28 7.05
N PHE A 27 2.39 8.81 7.38
CA PHE A 27 1.49 8.16 6.42
C PHE A 27 1.00 9.12 5.35
N LEU A 28 0.73 10.39 5.70
CA LEU A 28 0.34 11.42 4.74
C LEU A 28 1.47 11.73 3.75
N ALA A 29 2.71 11.81 4.24
CA ALA A 29 3.88 12.01 3.38
C ALA A 29 4.07 10.83 2.42
N ALA A 30 3.99 9.60 2.93
CA ALA A 30 4.08 8.38 2.12
C ALA A 30 2.96 8.29 1.08
N LEU A 31 1.71 8.61 1.43
CA LEU A 31 0.60 8.66 0.47
C LEU A 31 0.78 9.73 -0.59
N PHE A 32 1.25 10.92 -0.22
CA PHE A 32 1.50 12.00 -1.17
C PHE A 32 2.57 11.59 -2.20
N MET A 33 3.70 11.07 -1.71
CA MET A 33 4.78 10.62 -2.57
C MET A 33 4.38 9.43 -3.45
N SER A 34 3.65 8.46 -2.90
CA SER A 34 3.14 7.33 -3.68
C SER A 34 2.19 7.78 -4.79
N ARG A 35 1.34 8.79 -4.53
CA ARG A 35 0.45 9.36 -5.55
C ARG A 35 1.21 10.03 -6.68
N LEU A 36 2.26 10.79 -6.36
CA LEU A 36 3.13 11.41 -7.36
C LEU A 36 3.85 10.36 -8.21
N LEU A 37 4.46 9.36 -7.56
CA LEU A 37 5.16 8.26 -8.24
C LEU A 37 4.21 7.47 -9.13
N PHE A 38 3.03 7.11 -8.62
CA PHE A 38 2.03 6.37 -9.38
C PHE A 38 1.58 7.14 -10.62
N ASN A 39 1.28 8.44 -10.50
CA ASN A 39 0.92 9.28 -11.64
C ASN A 39 2.06 9.41 -12.67
N ALA A 40 3.31 9.49 -12.22
CA ALA A 40 4.46 9.53 -13.12
C ALA A 40 4.64 8.21 -13.87
N LEU A 41 4.51 7.08 -13.16
CA LEU A 41 4.62 5.74 -13.74
C LEU A 41 3.49 5.46 -14.74
N THR A 42 2.24 5.74 -14.41
CA THR A 42 1.11 5.53 -15.32
C THR A 42 1.27 6.34 -16.60
N ARG A 43 1.66 7.61 -16.51
CA ARG A 43 1.98 8.43 -17.70
C ARG A 43 3.12 7.85 -18.54
N LEU A 44 4.14 7.29 -17.89
CA LEU A 44 5.26 6.66 -18.58
C LEU A 44 4.82 5.36 -19.29
N PHE A 45 4.00 4.56 -18.63
CA PHE A 45 3.45 3.32 -19.18
C PHE A 45 2.57 3.62 -20.41
N ASP A 46 1.68 4.62 -20.31
CA ASP A 46 0.81 5.04 -21.40
C ASP A 46 1.62 5.54 -22.60
N ARG A 47 2.62 6.39 -22.35
CA ARG A 47 3.49 6.92 -23.41
C ARG A 47 4.31 5.84 -24.14
N ARG A 48 4.67 4.78 -23.42
CA ARG A 48 5.48 3.67 -23.95
C ARG A 48 4.65 2.47 -24.41
N GLY A 49 3.34 2.49 -24.26
CA GLY A 49 2.46 1.39 -24.62
C GLY A 49 2.77 0.10 -23.85
N ILE A 50 3.21 0.24 -22.57
CA ILE A 50 3.62 -0.93 -21.76
C ILE A 50 2.37 -1.73 -21.36
N GLY A 51 2.34 -3.01 -21.70
CA GLY A 51 1.24 -3.90 -21.36
C GLY A 51 1.09 -4.09 -19.83
N VAL A 52 -0.14 -4.37 -19.38
CA VAL A 52 -0.52 -4.45 -17.96
C VAL A 52 0.38 -5.40 -17.14
N VAL A 53 0.76 -6.53 -17.68
CA VAL A 53 1.64 -7.49 -17.00
C VAL A 53 3.01 -6.87 -16.70
N TRP A 54 3.59 -6.18 -17.67
CA TRP A 54 4.88 -5.51 -17.49
C TRP A 54 4.80 -4.32 -16.54
N GLN A 55 3.68 -3.59 -16.53
CA GLN A 55 3.42 -2.56 -15.52
C GLN A 55 3.48 -3.15 -14.10
N GLY A 56 2.83 -4.31 -13.89
CA GLY A 56 2.86 -5.02 -12.61
C GLY A 56 4.27 -5.46 -12.20
N VAL A 57 5.04 -6.02 -13.13
CA VAL A 57 6.43 -6.42 -12.88
C VAL A 57 7.28 -5.21 -12.45
N VAL A 58 7.14 -4.08 -13.14
CA VAL A 58 7.88 -2.86 -12.80
C VAL A 58 7.47 -2.32 -11.43
N CYS A 59 6.15 -2.26 -11.12
CA CYS A 59 5.67 -1.82 -9.82
C CYS A 59 6.13 -2.75 -8.69
N ALA A 60 6.11 -4.07 -8.90
CA ALA A 60 6.60 -5.06 -7.94
C ALA A 60 8.12 -4.93 -7.71
N ALA A 61 8.89 -4.74 -8.78
CA ALA A 61 10.34 -4.52 -8.68
C ALA A 61 10.66 -3.24 -7.90
N ILE A 62 9.97 -2.13 -8.18
CA ILE A 62 10.12 -0.86 -7.45
C ILE A 62 9.79 -1.04 -5.97
N ALA A 63 8.68 -1.72 -5.65
CA ALA A 63 8.27 -1.99 -4.28
C ALA A 63 9.30 -2.84 -3.53
N PHE A 64 9.78 -3.92 -4.15
CA PHE A 64 10.79 -4.79 -3.58
C PHE A 64 12.13 -4.07 -3.36
N CYS A 65 12.60 -3.30 -4.35
CA CYS A 65 13.82 -2.52 -4.24
C CYS A 65 13.72 -1.45 -3.13
N GLY A 66 12.60 -0.72 -3.06
CA GLY A 66 12.39 0.29 -2.03
C GLY A 66 12.50 -0.28 -0.61
N LEU A 67 11.79 -1.37 -0.33
CA LEU A 67 11.85 -2.03 0.98
C LEU A 67 13.21 -2.68 1.27
N SER A 68 13.87 -3.22 0.23
CA SER A 68 15.18 -3.84 0.38
C SER A 68 16.25 -2.83 0.76
N VAL A 69 16.22 -1.63 0.19
CA VAL A 69 17.18 -0.55 0.51
C VAL A 69 17.13 -0.21 2.00
N SER A 70 15.93 0.00 2.54
CA SER A 70 15.78 0.32 3.96
C SER A 70 16.22 -0.83 4.87
N ARG A 71 15.86 -2.07 4.49
CA ARG A 71 16.11 -3.25 5.33
C ARG A 71 17.58 -3.66 5.37
N TYR A 72 18.27 -3.67 4.22
CA TYR A 72 19.64 -4.20 4.13
C TYR A 72 20.71 -3.13 4.36
N PHE A 73 20.44 -1.90 3.95
CA PHE A 73 21.42 -0.82 4.06
C PHE A 73 21.18 0.08 5.27
N GLY A 74 20.06 -0.09 5.99
CA GLY A 74 19.71 0.77 7.13
C GLY A 74 19.55 2.25 6.73
N VAL A 75 19.34 2.52 5.43
CA VAL A 75 19.15 3.87 4.90
C VAL A 75 17.67 4.20 4.94
N TYR A 76 17.34 5.27 5.61
CA TYR A 76 15.97 5.80 5.69
C TYR A 76 15.82 6.95 4.70
N PRO A 77 15.18 6.74 3.55
CA PRO A 77 14.97 7.80 2.57
C PRO A 77 14.06 8.90 3.13
N PRO A 78 14.25 10.16 2.72
CA PRO A 78 13.35 11.24 3.11
C PRO A 78 11.94 11.00 2.58
N LEU A 79 10.93 11.51 3.31
CA LEU A 79 9.50 11.42 2.95
C LEU A 79 9.00 9.97 2.77
N ASP A 80 9.62 9.02 3.46
CA ASP A 80 9.26 7.59 3.40
C ASP A 80 9.14 7.06 1.96
N LEU A 81 10.10 7.42 1.10
CA LEU A 81 10.13 7.00 -0.31
C LEU A 81 10.14 5.48 -0.48
N ASP A 82 10.77 4.76 0.43
CA ASP A 82 10.79 3.30 0.46
C ASP A 82 9.38 2.71 0.64
N LEU A 83 8.62 3.24 1.59
CA LEU A 83 7.23 2.86 1.81
C LEU A 83 6.33 3.32 0.66
N SER A 84 6.60 4.51 0.12
CA SER A 84 5.88 5.03 -1.05
C SER A 84 6.00 4.11 -2.26
N CYS A 85 7.17 3.51 -2.48
CA CYS A 85 7.39 2.51 -3.53
C CYS A 85 6.51 1.26 -3.33
N TYR A 86 6.34 0.81 -2.09
CA TYR A 86 5.45 -0.32 -1.79
C TYR A 86 3.97 0.04 -2.00
N ILE A 87 3.55 1.22 -1.55
CA ILE A 87 2.18 1.71 -1.72
C ILE A 87 1.82 1.83 -3.21
N VAL A 88 2.78 2.20 -4.08
CA VAL A 88 2.57 2.25 -5.54
C VAL A 88 2.13 0.90 -6.11
N LEU A 89 2.69 -0.21 -5.63
CA LEU A 89 2.25 -1.55 -6.04
C LEU A 89 0.79 -1.80 -5.66
N LEU A 90 0.39 -1.45 -4.44
CA LEU A 90 -1.00 -1.60 -3.98
C LEU A 90 -1.96 -0.71 -4.79
N MET A 91 -1.55 0.52 -5.11
CA MET A 91 -2.31 1.44 -5.97
C MET A 91 -2.47 0.87 -7.38
N TRP A 92 -1.41 0.27 -7.95
CA TRP A 92 -1.48 -0.35 -9.27
C TRP A 92 -2.44 -1.54 -9.28
N VAL A 93 -2.42 -2.40 -8.25
CA VAL A 93 -3.38 -3.52 -8.14
C VAL A 93 -4.82 -3.00 -8.06
N GLY A 94 -5.08 -2.00 -7.23
CA GLY A 94 -6.41 -1.38 -7.14
C GLY A 94 -6.88 -0.77 -8.45
N TYR A 95 -5.98 -0.10 -9.16
CA TYR A 95 -6.26 0.50 -10.48
C TYR A 95 -6.60 -0.55 -11.54
N THR A 96 -5.81 -1.61 -11.62
CA THR A 96 -6.05 -2.70 -12.59
C THR A 96 -7.29 -3.52 -12.24
N ALA A 97 -7.56 -3.77 -10.96
CA ALA A 97 -8.78 -4.42 -10.51
C ALA A 97 -10.03 -3.64 -10.95
N ARG A 98 -9.99 -2.32 -10.81
CA ARG A 98 -11.07 -1.45 -11.28
C ARG A 98 -11.25 -1.51 -12.80
N GLN A 99 -10.18 -1.44 -13.57
CA GLN A 99 -10.25 -1.53 -15.04
C GLN A 99 -10.77 -2.89 -15.53
N SER A 100 -10.47 -3.96 -14.79
CA SER A 100 -10.92 -5.32 -15.13
C SER A 100 -12.33 -5.63 -14.62
N GLY A 101 -13.04 -4.68 -14.01
CA GLY A 101 -14.37 -4.92 -13.43
C GLY A 101 -14.38 -5.86 -12.23
N LEU A 102 -13.21 -6.08 -11.61
CA LEU A 102 -13.04 -6.88 -10.40
C LEU A 102 -13.29 -6.06 -9.13
N GLU A 103 -14.12 -5.04 -9.24
CA GLU A 103 -14.49 -4.23 -8.08
C GLU A 103 -15.25 -5.06 -7.05
N PRO A 104 -15.08 -4.78 -5.75
CA PRO A 104 -15.90 -5.37 -4.71
C PRO A 104 -17.37 -5.15 -5.02
N SER A 105 -18.18 -6.18 -4.90
CA SER A 105 -19.63 -6.08 -5.10
C SER A 105 -20.36 -6.66 -3.91
N VAL A 106 -21.28 -5.89 -3.36
CA VAL A 106 -22.13 -6.32 -2.22
C VAL A 106 -22.97 -7.57 -2.58
N ASN A 107 -23.22 -7.79 -3.87
CA ASN A 107 -23.99 -8.94 -4.35
C ASN A 107 -23.19 -10.26 -4.32
N LYS A 108 -21.90 -10.24 -3.93
CA LYS A 108 -21.03 -11.42 -3.88
C LYS A 108 -20.52 -11.69 -2.45
N PRO A 109 -21.38 -12.05 -1.49
CA PRO A 109 -20.97 -12.24 -0.09
C PRO A 109 -19.99 -13.40 0.10
N LEU A 110 -20.02 -14.41 -0.76
CA LEU A 110 -19.06 -15.52 -0.72
C LEU A 110 -17.63 -15.05 -0.98
N LEU A 111 -17.41 -14.09 -1.89
CA LEU A 111 -16.10 -13.52 -2.13
C LEU A 111 -15.60 -12.71 -0.94
N PHE A 112 -16.49 -11.98 -0.25
CA PHE A 112 -16.17 -11.27 0.99
C PHE A 112 -15.73 -12.24 2.10
N ILE A 113 -16.48 -13.33 2.32
CA ILE A 113 -16.13 -14.35 3.31
C ILE A 113 -14.80 -15.00 2.96
N GLY A 114 -14.61 -15.39 1.69
CA GLY A 114 -13.36 -15.98 1.22
C GLY A 114 -12.16 -15.03 1.39
N ALA A 115 -12.32 -13.77 1.05
CA ALA A 115 -11.28 -12.74 1.24
C ALA A 115 -11.00 -12.51 2.73
N GLY A 116 -12.01 -12.51 3.60
CA GLY A 116 -11.87 -12.38 5.04
C GLY A 116 -11.09 -13.54 5.67
N VAL A 117 -11.42 -14.78 5.29
CA VAL A 117 -10.68 -15.97 5.72
C VAL A 117 -9.23 -15.91 5.20
N ALA A 118 -9.05 -15.61 3.92
CA ALA A 118 -7.71 -15.46 3.34
C ALA A 118 -6.90 -14.39 4.06
N TRP A 119 -7.49 -13.24 4.35
CA TRP A 119 -6.84 -12.17 5.11
C TRP A 119 -6.40 -12.65 6.49
N LEU A 120 -7.28 -13.29 7.27
CA LEU A 120 -6.95 -13.77 8.61
C LEU A 120 -5.82 -14.81 8.59
N VAL A 121 -5.89 -15.78 7.68
CA VAL A 121 -4.87 -16.83 7.54
C VAL A 121 -3.52 -16.22 7.10
N LEU A 122 -3.52 -15.38 6.06
CA LEU A 122 -2.30 -14.78 5.53
C LEU A 122 -1.69 -13.78 6.51
N ALA A 123 -2.51 -13.03 7.24
CA ALA A 123 -2.05 -12.12 8.29
C ALA A 123 -1.43 -12.86 9.48
N ALA A 124 -1.93 -14.07 9.82
CA ALA A 124 -1.33 -14.91 10.84
C ALA A 124 0.02 -15.52 10.40
N LEU A 125 0.21 -15.72 9.09
CA LEU A 125 1.43 -16.29 8.52
C LEU A 125 2.50 -15.25 8.19
N SER A 126 2.14 -13.98 8.11
CA SER A 126 3.05 -12.89 7.74
C SER A 126 2.88 -11.68 8.63
N GLY A 127 3.98 -10.97 8.92
CA GLY A 127 3.95 -9.68 9.58
C GLY A 127 4.05 -8.55 8.56
N LEU A 128 3.02 -7.70 8.47
CA LEU A 128 3.07 -6.45 7.72
C LEU A 128 2.92 -5.27 8.68
N GLU A 129 4.02 -4.64 9.01
CA GLU A 129 4.04 -3.44 9.82
C GLU A 129 4.80 -2.34 9.08
N LEU A 130 4.05 -1.50 8.37
CA LEU A 130 4.63 -0.44 7.53
C LEU A 130 5.37 0.62 8.35
N SER A 131 4.92 0.92 9.57
CA SER A 131 5.57 1.91 10.42
C SER A 131 7.00 1.52 10.80
N SER A 132 7.22 0.25 11.09
CA SER A 132 8.54 -0.32 11.41
C SER A 132 9.28 -0.90 10.20
N ARG A 133 8.73 -0.72 9.00
CA ARG A 133 9.27 -1.29 7.73
C ARG A 133 9.44 -2.80 7.75
N ARG A 134 8.68 -3.49 8.61
CA ARG A 134 8.64 -4.95 8.64
C ARG A 134 7.67 -5.47 7.60
N VAL A 135 8.21 -6.22 6.67
CA VAL A 135 7.42 -6.98 5.68
C VAL A 135 8.00 -8.38 5.64
N ASP A 136 7.49 -9.24 6.52
CA ASP A 136 7.91 -10.63 6.59
C ASP A 136 7.11 -11.42 5.55
N GLY A 137 7.83 -12.00 4.57
CA GLY A 137 7.20 -12.70 3.46
C GLY A 137 6.47 -11.74 2.49
N PHE A 138 7.22 -10.95 1.73
CA PHE A 138 6.71 -9.89 0.83
C PHE A 138 5.43 -10.27 0.06
N VAL A 139 5.41 -11.46 -0.55
CA VAL A 139 4.25 -11.93 -1.35
C VAL A 139 3.04 -12.21 -0.45
N VAL A 140 3.25 -12.91 0.67
CA VAL A 140 2.19 -13.29 1.59
C VAL A 140 1.61 -12.05 2.29
N ALA A 141 2.48 -11.13 2.72
CA ALA A 141 2.09 -9.86 3.33
C ALA A 141 1.30 -8.97 2.35
N THR A 142 1.74 -8.91 1.09
CA THR A 142 1.02 -8.16 0.04
C THR A 142 -0.35 -8.76 -0.25
N ALA A 143 -0.44 -10.09 -0.33
CA ALA A 143 -1.72 -10.78 -0.53
C ALA A 143 -2.67 -10.55 0.66
N ALA A 144 -2.15 -10.59 1.89
CA ALA A 144 -2.93 -10.25 3.09
C ALA A 144 -3.47 -8.81 3.04
N ALA A 145 -2.61 -7.84 2.69
CA ALA A 145 -3.01 -6.44 2.58
C ALA A 145 -4.11 -6.23 1.52
N LEU A 146 -4.01 -6.90 0.37
CA LEU A 146 -5.01 -6.82 -0.70
C LEU A 146 -6.35 -7.46 -0.28
N ALA A 147 -6.31 -8.62 0.37
CA ALA A 147 -7.50 -9.29 0.87
C ALA A 147 -8.21 -8.44 1.94
N GLY A 148 -7.46 -7.86 2.87
CA GLY A 148 -8.00 -6.93 3.89
C GLY A 148 -8.59 -5.67 3.26
N SER A 149 -7.91 -5.07 2.27
CA SER A 149 -8.42 -3.90 1.55
C SER A 149 -9.73 -4.21 0.82
N TYR A 150 -9.85 -5.40 0.20
CA TYR A 150 -11.09 -5.86 -0.42
C TYR A 150 -12.23 -5.92 0.59
N CYS A 151 -11.98 -6.47 1.79
CA CYS A 151 -12.99 -6.55 2.87
C CYS A 151 -13.45 -5.16 3.32
N VAL A 152 -12.51 -4.22 3.51
CA VAL A 152 -12.84 -2.84 3.92
C VAL A 152 -13.68 -2.14 2.84
N CYS A 153 -13.31 -2.27 1.57
CA CYS A 153 -14.08 -1.71 0.46
C CYS A 153 -15.50 -2.30 0.41
N TRP A 154 -15.63 -3.61 0.57
CA TRP A 154 -16.94 -4.28 0.57
C TRP A 154 -17.83 -3.78 1.71
N VAL A 155 -17.30 -3.69 2.93
CA VAL A 155 -18.03 -3.16 4.10
C VAL A 155 -18.46 -1.71 3.87
N SER A 156 -17.56 -0.87 3.33
CA SER A 156 -17.88 0.53 3.02
C SER A 156 -19.04 0.66 2.04
N MET A 157 -19.05 -0.17 0.98
CA MET A 157 -20.15 -0.20 0.00
C MET A 157 -21.45 -0.76 0.58
N ALA A 158 -21.35 -1.74 1.50
CA ALA A 158 -22.53 -2.28 2.18
C ALA A 158 -23.18 -1.22 3.10
N LEU A 159 -22.35 -0.45 3.82
CA LEU A 159 -22.81 0.65 4.67
C LEU A 159 -23.46 1.79 3.87
N GLU A 160 -22.91 2.10 2.68
CA GLU A 160 -23.49 3.11 1.80
C GLU A 160 -24.89 2.70 1.36
N LYS A 161 -25.08 1.44 0.94
CA LYS A 161 -26.42 0.93 0.57
C LYS A 161 -27.43 0.99 1.71
N LEU A 162 -27.00 0.86 2.95
CA LEU A 162 -27.90 0.96 4.13
C LEU A 162 -28.40 2.39 4.37
N LYS A 163 -27.65 3.42 3.93
CA LYS A 163 -28.09 4.82 4.03
C LYS A 163 -29.21 5.16 3.07
N ASP A 164 -29.28 4.46 1.93
CA ASP A 164 -30.27 4.71 0.87
C ASP A 164 -31.61 3.99 1.14
N VAL A 165 -31.74 3.27 2.27
CA VAL A 165 -33.01 2.69 2.69
C VAL A 165 -33.83 3.78 3.39
N PRO A 166 -34.95 4.27 2.79
CA PRO A 166 -35.82 5.24 3.44
C PRO A 166 -36.43 4.60 4.70
N VAL A 167 -36.30 5.29 5.82
CA VAL A 167 -36.96 4.95 7.11
C VAL A 167 -38.43 5.29 7.02
#